data_c06eaf9bdedfa5ec873819ffed6e6685
#
_entry.id   c06eaf9bdedfa5ec873819ffed6e6685
#
_cell.length_a   1.000
_cell.length_b   1.000
_cell.length_c   1.000
_cell.angle_alpha   90.00
_cell.angle_beta   90.00
_cell.angle_gamma   90.00
#
_symmetry.space_group_name_H-M   'P 1'
#
loop_
_entity.id
_entity.type
_entity.pdbx_description
1 polymer ?
#
loop_
_entity_poly.entity_id
_entity_poly.type
_entity_poly.pdbx_seq_one_letter_code
_entity_poly.pdbx_strand_id
1 'polypeptide(L)'
;TLARTEGIPLDSAWTTKYSFLGNGMRKADDFFYQPYLAARSNSETAQKYLGYWAEPFVLEDHYMDNHKMIAYSVPISCDNTVFGVLGVEVSTSLLEEDFQVQELNQEQNAGYMLAVDLGDGTYRPISGKGNLYDLVERTGENFRLLDQSQENFYQVENAKIGKQKVYATVHNMNLYSNHVPYKDTHWVLIGFETENAIFGAGRNIFTSMLVAVALGVLFGVLMVGILVGSVMRPIARLVDSVRGGVEGIHGFHKSGIREIDEIHAVVETLTDEQQQ
;
A
#
# COMPACT_ATOMS: atom_id res chain seq x y z
N THR A 1 11.49 1.57 -46.24
CA THR A 1 12.90 1.97 -46.52
C THR A 1 13.70 2.15 -45.24
N LEU A 2 13.15 2.82 -44.23
CA LEU A 2 13.83 3.03 -42.93
C LEU A 2 14.08 1.68 -42.19
N ALA A 3 13.09 0.81 -42.16
CA ALA A 3 13.18 -0.51 -41.51
C ALA A 3 14.27 -1.40 -42.12
N ARG A 4 14.55 -1.26 -43.44
CA ARG A 4 15.64 -1.98 -44.06
C ARG A 4 17.02 -1.43 -43.70
N THR A 5 17.12 -0.12 -43.48
CA THR A 5 18.39 0.54 -43.14
C THR A 5 18.81 0.21 -41.71
N GLU A 6 17.83 0.09 -40.81
CA GLU A 6 18.07 -0.21 -39.38
C GLU A 6 18.11 -1.72 -39.08
N GLY A 7 18.03 -2.58 -40.13
CA GLY A 7 18.04 -4.03 -39.92
C GLY A 7 16.79 -4.59 -39.24
N ILE A 8 15.71 -3.81 -39.16
CA ILE A 8 14.43 -4.28 -38.61
C ILE A 8 13.85 -5.33 -39.54
N PRO A 9 13.61 -6.55 -39.10
CA PRO A 9 13.02 -7.58 -39.95
C PRO A 9 11.61 -7.16 -40.37
N LEU A 10 11.43 -6.88 -41.65
CA LEU A 10 10.12 -6.73 -42.25
C LEU A 10 9.55 -8.13 -42.44
N ASP A 11 8.88 -8.65 -41.43
CA ASP A 11 8.36 -9.98 -41.52
C ASP A 11 7.14 -10.03 -42.43
N SER A 12 7.22 -10.86 -43.45
CA SER A 12 6.12 -11.17 -44.33
C SER A 12 5.00 -11.99 -43.62
N ALA A 13 5.25 -12.51 -42.44
CA ALA A 13 4.28 -13.22 -41.62
C ALA A 13 3.04 -12.38 -41.27
N TRP A 14 3.21 -11.06 -41.16
CA TRP A 14 2.12 -10.12 -40.94
C TRP A 14 1.10 -10.06 -42.09
N THR A 15 1.51 -10.33 -43.30
CA THR A 15 0.66 -10.18 -44.49
C THR A 15 -0.17 -11.41 -44.80
N THR A 16 0.18 -12.57 -44.28
CA THR A 16 -0.45 -13.85 -44.66
C THR A 16 -1.33 -14.47 -43.59
N LYS A 17 -1.12 -14.14 -42.32
CA LYS A 17 -1.82 -14.78 -41.19
C LYS A 17 -3.12 -14.07 -40.80
N TYR A 18 -3.29 -12.80 -41.17
CA TYR A 18 -4.40 -11.97 -40.69
C TYR A 18 -5.44 -11.76 -41.79
N SER A 19 -6.61 -12.31 -41.57
CA SER A 19 -7.75 -12.11 -42.47
C SER A 19 -8.73 -11.13 -41.83
N PHE A 20 -8.94 -9.98 -42.46
CA PHE A 20 -9.94 -8.99 -42.06
C PHE A 20 -11.39 -9.49 -42.23
N LEU A 21 -11.61 -10.65 -42.81
CA LEU A 21 -12.90 -11.15 -43.22
C LEU A 21 -13.34 -12.47 -42.56
N GLY A 22 -12.61 -12.94 -41.52
CA GLY A 22 -12.81 -14.29 -41.00
C GLY A 22 -13.71 -14.39 -39.78
N ASN A 23 -14.65 -15.33 -39.80
CA ASN A 23 -15.21 -15.91 -38.60
C ASN A 23 -14.11 -16.67 -37.86
N GLY A 24 -13.60 -16.16 -36.77
CA GLY A 24 -12.54 -16.82 -35.97
C GLY A 24 -11.33 -15.94 -35.65
N MET A 25 -11.54 -14.63 -35.58
CA MET A 25 -10.49 -13.74 -35.07
C MET A 25 -10.09 -14.13 -33.67
N ARG A 26 -8.81 -14.29 -33.48
CA ARG A 26 -8.21 -14.55 -32.18
C ARG A 26 -8.05 -13.22 -31.42
N LYS A 27 -8.00 -13.26 -30.11
CA LYS A 27 -7.68 -12.11 -29.27
C LYS A 27 -6.35 -11.43 -29.68
N ALA A 28 -5.40 -12.23 -30.20
CA ALA A 28 -4.16 -11.75 -30.79
C ALA A 28 -4.33 -10.81 -31.99
N ASP A 29 -5.50 -10.82 -32.65
CA ASP A 29 -5.76 -10.02 -33.85
C ASP A 29 -6.46 -8.69 -33.51
N ASP A 30 -6.85 -8.47 -32.27
CA ASP A 30 -7.61 -7.30 -31.84
C ASP A 30 -6.88 -5.97 -32.09
N PHE A 31 -5.55 -5.95 -32.00
CA PHE A 31 -4.74 -4.76 -32.15
C PHE A 31 -4.92 -4.04 -33.51
N PHE A 32 -5.27 -4.75 -34.57
CA PHE A 32 -5.55 -4.15 -35.89
C PHE A 32 -7.04 -4.17 -36.24
N TYR A 33 -7.79 -5.16 -35.74
CA TYR A 33 -9.19 -5.30 -36.11
C TYR A 33 -10.08 -4.30 -35.41
N GLN A 34 -9.86 -4.03 -34.15
CA GLN A 34 -10.64 -3.05 -33.40
C GLN A 34 -10.57 -1.64 -34.01
N PRO A 35 -9.39 -1.05 -34.28
CA PRO A 35 -9.33 0.25 -34.94
C PRO A 35 -9.90 0.24 -36.36
N TYR A 36 -9.78 -0.87 -37.10
CA TYR A 36 -10.41 -1.02 -38.41
C TYR A 36 -11.93 -0.94 -38.31
N LEU A 37 -12.54 -1.72 -37.40
CA LEU A 37 -13.99 -1.69 -37.17
C LEU A 37 -14.47 -0.33 -36.69
N ALA A 38 -13.73 0.27 -35.75
CA ALA A 38 -14.05 1.59 -35.22
C ALA A 38 -14.10 2.65 -36.32
N ALA A 39 -13.13 2.65 -37.22
CA ALA A 39 -13.09 3.57 -38.34
C ALA A 39 -14.26 3.38 -39.32
N ARG A 40 -14.65 2.13 -39.57
CA ARG A 40 -15.80 1.84 -40.40
C ARG A 40 -17.13 2.24 -39.78
N SER A 41 -17.26 2.10 -38.48
CA SER A 41 -18.51 2.38 -37.75
C SER A 41 -18.64 3.86 -37.34
N ASN A 42 -17.55 4.60 -37.30
CA ASN A 42 -17.49 5.99 -36.80
C ASN A 42 -16.79 6.90 -37.82
N SER A 43 -17.29 6.94 -39.05
CA SER A 43 -16.67 7.68 -40.16
C SER A 43 -16.53 9.19 -39.93
N GLU A 44 -17.33 9.78 -39.03
CA GLU A 44 -17.27 11.19 -38.65
C GLU A 44 -16.26 11.51 -37.54
N THR A 45 -15.72 10.46 -36.90
CA THR A 45 -14.76 10.63 -35.80
C THR A 45 -13.36 10.79 -36.35
N ALA A 46 -12.63 11.81 -35.88
CA ALA A 46 -11.25 12.04 -36.32
C ALA A 46 -10.37 10.84 -35.95
N GLN A 47 -9.51 10.39 -36.90
CA GLN A 47 -8.66 9.20 -36.76
C GLN A 47 -7.86 9.14 -35.45
N LYS A 48 -7.37 10.27 -34.96
CA LYS A 48 -6.61 10.37 -33.69
C LYS A 48 -7.38 9.88 -32.47
N TYR A 49 -8.71 9.81 -32.54
CA TYR A 49 -9.58 9.31 -31.47
C TYR A 49 -9.99 7.85 -31.67
N LEU A 50 -9.56 7.22 -32.74
CA LEU A 50 -9.86 5.82 -33.06
C LEU A 50 -8.67 4.90 -32.77
N GLY A 51 -7.68 5.38 -32.04
CA GLY A 51 -6.55 4.59 -31.58
C GLY A 51 -6.97 3.59 -30.51
N TYR A 52 -6.41 2.39 -30.56
CA TYR A 52 -6.73 1.27 -29.69
C TYR A 52 -5.50 0.70 -29.01
N TRP A 53 -5.56 0.50 -27.71
CA TRP A 53 -4.58 -0.24 -26.93
C TRP A 53 -5.03 -1.70 -26.83
N ALA A 54 -4.31 -2.59 -27.47
CA ALA A 54 -4.59 -4.01 -27.37
C ALA A 54 -4.08 -4.58 -26.05
N GLU A 55 -4.83 -5.53 -25.48
CA GLU A 55 -4.33 -6.34 -24.39
C GLU A 55 -3.12 -7.18 -24.83
N PRO A 56 -2.26 -7.61 -23.90
CA PRO A 56 -1.08 -8.39 -24.24
C PRO A 56 -1.40 -9.62 -25.07
N PHE A 57 -0.66 -9.79 -26.12
CA PHE A 57 -0.71 -10.96 -26.98
C PHE A 57 0.70 -11.49 -27.23
N VAL A 58 0.78 -12.74 -27.60
CA VAL A 58 2.02 -13.40 -28.00
C VAL A 58 2.01 -13.58 -29.50
N LEU A 59 3.01 -13.04 -30.16
CA LEU A 59 3.26 -13.36 -31.57
C LEU A 59 3.95 -14.72 -31.63
N GLU A 60 3.26 -15.70 -32.21
CA GLU A 60 3.83 -17.00 -32.51
C GLU A 60 4.80 -16.89 -33.68
N ASP A 61 5.94 -16.28 -33.48
CA ASP A 61 6.99 -16.19 -34.50
C ASP A 61 8.32 -16.74 -33.97
N HIS A 62 9.04 -17.44 -34.84
CA HIS A 62 10.33 -18.07 -34.52
C HIS A 62 11.44 -17.08 -34.16
N TYR A 63 11.23 -15.79 -34.38
CA TYR A 63 12.22 -14.73 -34.15
C TYR A 63 12.04 -13.93 -32.87
N MET A 64 10.90 -14.07 -32.16
CA MET A 64 10.53 -13.20 -31.03
C MET A 64 10.33 -13.94 -29.70
N ASP A 65 10.99 -15.04 -29.46
CA ASP A 65 11.05 -15.74 -28.13
C ASP A 65 9.76 -15.67 -27.26
N ASN A 66 8.57 -15.79 -27.86
CA ASN A 66 7.27 -15.77 -27.16
C ASN A 66 7.05 -14.58 -26.18
N HIS A 67 7.67 -13.44 -26.45
CA HIS A 67 7.44 -12.28 -25.62
C HIS A 67 6.01 -11.75 -25.73
N LYS A 68 5.41 -11.44 -24.59
CA LYS A 68 4.13 -10.72 -24.57
C LYS A 68 4.36 -9.28 -25.06
N MET A 69 3.52 -8.83 -25.97
CA MET A 69 3.55 -7.50 -26.57
C MET A 69 2.26 -6.77 -26.27
N ILE A 70 2.33 -5.47 -26.06
CA ILE A 70 1.18 -4.56 -26.06
C ILE A 70 1.28 -3.72 -27.33
N ALA A 71 0.19 -3.53 -28.03
CA ALA A 71 0.17 -2.72 -29.22
C ALA A 71 -0.77 -1.52 -29.09
N TYR A 72 -0.31 -0.36 -29.58
CA TYR A 72 -1.19 0.77 -29.84
C TYR A 72 -1.35 0.93 -31.33
N SER A 73 -2.57 0.94 -31.82
CA SER A 73 -2.88 0.92 -33.24
C SER A 73 -3.89 1.99 -33.60
N VAL A 74 -3.68 2.63 -34.76
CA VAL A 74 -4.58 3.65 -35.30
C VAL A 74 -5.02 3.26 -36.72
N PRO A 75 -6.27 3.51 -37.13
CA PRO A 75 -6.72 3.25 -38.47
C PRO A 75 -6.13 4.29 -39.45
N ILE A 76 -5.90 3.87 -40.69
CA ILE A 76 -5.53 4.74 -41.78
C ILE A 76 -6.73 4.82 -42.73
N SER A 77 -7.38 5.98 -42.78
CA SER A 77 -8.55 6.20 -43.64
C SER A 77 -8.45 7.51 -44.43
N CYS A 78 -9.06 7.53 -45.60
CA CYS A 78 -9.25 8.70 -46.43
C CYS A 78 -10.60 8.59 -47.10
N ASP A 79 -11.36 9.67 -47.18
CA ASP A 79 -12.70 9.72 -47.82
C ASP A 79 -13.63 8.56 -47.39
N ASN A 80 -13.73 8.31 -46.08
CA ASN A 80 -14.50 7.22 -45.51
C ASN A 80 -14.07 5.80 -45.91
N THR A 81 -12.95 5.65 -46.56
CA THR A 81 -12.35 4.37 -46.89
C THR A 81 -11.22 4.03 -45.99
N VAL A 82 -11.27 2.90 -45.28
CA VAL A 82 -10.18 2.42 -44.42
C VAL A 82 -9.19 1.62 -45.24
N PHE A 83 -7.97 2.09 -45.38
CA PHE A 83 -6.92 1.46 -46.16
C PHE A 83 -6.06 0.49 -45.38
N GLY A 84 -6.02 0.64 -44.05
CA GLY A 84 -5.22 -0.19 -43.20
C GLY A 84 -5.19 0.29 -41.76
N VAL A 85 -4.30 -0.30 -40.97
CA VAL A 85 -4.05 0.03 -39.58
C VAL A 85 -2.53 0.17 -39.40
N LEU A 86 -2.10 1.20 -38.71
CA LEU A 86 -0.72 1.40 -38.28
C LEU A 86 -0.64 1.13 -36.79
N GLY A 87 0.27 0.26 -36.37
CA GLY A 87 0.48 -0.05 -34.98
C GLY A 87 1.93 0.10 -34.54
N VAL A 88 2.12 0.35 -33.26
CA VAL A 88 3.40 0.30 -32.55
C VAL A 88 3.27 -0.75 -31.46
N GLU A 89 4.27 -1.60 -31.35
CA GLU A 89 4.33 -2.68 -30.36
C GLU A 89 5.40 -2.38 -29.34
N VAL A 90 5.08 -2.68 -28.08
CA VAL A 90 5.98 -2.53 -26.95
C VAL A 90 5.99 -3.87 -26.19
N SER A 91 7.19 -4.40 -25.93
CA SER A 91 7.31 -5.58 -25.06
C SER A 91 6.86 -5.26 -23.64
N THR A 92 6.13 -6.17 -23.02
CA THR A 92 5.78 -6.04 -21.59
C THR A 92 7.03 -5.95 -20.71
N SER A 93 8.13 -6.61 -21.09
CA SER A 93 9.41 -6.53 -20.38
C SER A 93 9.97 -5.11 -20.32
N LEU A 94 9.81 -4.31 -21.39
CA LEU A 94 10.23 -2.92 -21.38
C LEU A 94 9.39 -2.08 -20.42
N LEU A 95 8.09 -2.33 -20.34
CA LEU A 95 7.23 -1.65 -19.37
C LEU A 95 7.59 -2.03 -17.93
N GLU A 96 8.02 -3.29 -17.70
CA GLU A 96 8.46 -3.75 -16.38
C GLU A 96 9.73 -3.04 -15.90
N GLU A 97 10.60 -2.62 -16.80
CA GLU A 97 11.79 -1.82 -16.46
C GLU A 97 11.42 -0.43 -15.93
N ASP A 98 10.35 0.17 -16.44
CA ASP A 98 9.88 1.50 -16.04
C ASP A 98 9.15 1.50 -14.68
N PHE A 99 8.72 0.35 -14.16
CA PHE A 99 8.15 0.28 -12.81
C PHE A 99 9.23 0.48 -11.74
N GLN A 100 9.15 1.60 -11.03
CA GLN A 100 10.12 1.99 -9.99
C GLN A 100 9.71 1.41 -8.63
N VAL A 101 9.86 0.10 -8.45
CA VAL A 101 9.52 -0.58 -7.19
C VAL A 101 10.33 -0.05 -6.01
N GLN A 102 11.50 0.53 -6.27
CA GLN A 102 12.37 1.13 -5.25
C GLN A 102 11.74 2.33 -4.52
N GLU A 103 10.81 3.04 -5.16
CA GLU A 103 10.07 4.13 -4.52
C GLU A 103 9.20 3.65 -3.35
N LEU A 104 8.79 2.40 -3.35
CA LEU A 104 8.03 1.77 -2.28
C LEU A 104 8.90 1.34 -1.08
N ASN A 105 10.18 1.72 -1.03
CA ASN A 105 11.14 1.51 0.06
C ASN A 105 11.38 0.06 0.51
N GLN A 106 10.74 -0.93 -0.07
CA GLN A 106 10.89 -2.33 0.32
C GLN A 106 10.69 -3.25 -0.88
N GLU A 107 11.72 -3.44 -1.69
CA GLU A 107 11.70 -4.32 -2.88
C GLU A 107 11.12 -5.72 -2.61
N GLN A 108 11.23 -6.22 -1.38
CA GLN A 108 10.75 -7.56 -1.03
C GLN A 108 9.25 -7.62 -0.71
N ASN A 109 8.60 -6.50 -0.41
CA ASN A 109 7.22 -6.47 0.10
C ASN A 109 6.33 -5.50 -0.66
N ALA A 110 6.70 -5.14 -1.88
CA ALA A 110 5.98 -4.22 -2.72
C ALA A 110 5.87 -4.72 -4.15
N GLY A 111 4.98 -4.14 -4.94
CA GLY A 111 4.86 -4.42 -6.36
C GLY A 111 3.95 -3.43 -7.06
N TYR A 112 4.15 -3.29 -8.36
CA TYR A 112 3.25 -2.59 -9.27
C TYR A 112 2.71 -3.53 -10.32
N MET A 113 1.50 -3.28 -10.74
CA MET A 113 0.84 -4.04 -11.78
C MET A 113 0.00 -3.11 -12.66
N LEU A 114 0.15 -3.27 -13.96
CA LEU A 114 -0.81 -2.78 -14.94
C LEU A 114 -1.85 -3.89 -15.16
N ALA A 115 -3.13 -3.56 -15.08
CA ALA A 115 -4.21 -4.53 -15.20
C ALA A 115 -5.42 -3.94 -15.96
N VAL A 116 -6.31 -4.81 -16.42
CA VAL A 116 -7.63 -4.45 -16.94
C VAL A 116 -8.64 -4.71 -15.83
N ASP A 117 -9.47 -3.71 -15.54
CA ASP A 117 -10.63 -3.86 -14.67
C ASP A 117 -11.74 -4.59 -15.44
N LEU A 118 -12.16 -5.75 -14.94
CA LEU A 118 -13.23 -6.56 -15.54
C LEU A 118 -14.60 -6.27 -14.90
N GLY A 119 -14.67 -5.35 -13.93
CA GLY A 119 -15.82 -5.13 -13.08
C GLY A 119 -15.87 -6.12 -11.89
N ASP A 120 -16.81 -5.92 -10.98
CA ASP A 120 -17.02 -6.74 -9.78
C ASP A 120 -15.78 -6.89 -8.87
N GLY A 121 -14.83 -5.95 -8.95
CA GLY A 121 -13.58 -6.02 -8.21
C GLY A 121 -12.60 -7.09 -8.70
N THR A 122 -12.79 -7.57 -9.94
CA THR A 122 -11.92 -8.54 -10.59
C THR A 122 -11.02 -7.85 -11.60
N TYR A 123 -9.73 -8.20 -11.57
CA TYR A 123 -8.70 -7.59 -12.40
C TYR A 123 -7.90 -8.65 -13.14
N ARG A 124 -7.55 -8.36 -14.39
CA ARG A 124 -6.70 -9.20 -15.21
C ARG A 124 -5.33 -8.56 -15.38
N PRO A 125 -4.24 -9.24 -14.93
CA PRO A 125 -2.89 -8.74 -15.07
C PRO A 125 -2.49 -8.55 -16.53
N ILE A 126 -1.83 -7.42 -16.82
CA ILE A 126 -1.18 -7.16 -18.10
C ILE A 126 0.32 -7.37 -17.95
N SER A 127 0.94 -6.62 -17.05
CA SER A 127 2.36 -6.62 -16.76
C SER A 127 2.59 -6.05 -15.37
N GLY A 128 3.71 -6.37 -14.74
CA GLY A 128 4.03 -5.83 -13.43
C GLY A 128 5.43 -6.20 -12.97
N LYS A 129 5.78 -5.69 -11.81
CA LYS A 129 7.11 -5.89 -11.21
C LYS A 129 7.02 -5.94 -9.70
N GLY A 130 7.89 -6.71 -9.09
CA GLY A 130 8.05 -6.83 -7.65
C GLY A 130 7.48 -8.11 -7.08
N ASN A 131 7.96 -8.50 -5.90
CA ASN A 131 7.62 -9.79 -5.29
C ASN A 131 6.12 -9.97 -5.02
N LEU A 132 5.40 -8.88 -4.77
CA LEU A 132 3.95 -8.94 -4.58
C LEU A 132 3.20 -9.12 -5.90
N TYR A 133 3.71 -8.57 -7.00
CA TYR A 133 3.18 -8.86 -8.33
C TYR A 133 3.32 -10.35 -8.64
N ASP A 134 4.51 -10.94 -8.48
CA ASP A 134 4.77 -12.35 -8.73
C ASP A 134 3.86 -13.26 -7.89
N LEU A 135 3.58 -12.87 -6.65
CA LEU A 135 2.68 -13.60 -5.76
C LEU A 135 1.23 -13.58 -6.29
N VAL A 136 0.75 -12.43 -6.75
CA VAL A 136 -0.62 -12.26 -7.25
C VAL A 136 -0.79 -12.94 -8.60
N GLU A 137 0.20 -12.81 -9.50
CA GLU A 137 0.19 -13.48 -10.82
C GLU A 137 0.09 -15.00 -10.69
N ARG A 138 0.77 -15.59 -9.70
CA ARG A 138 0.70 -17.05 -9.43
C ARG A 138 -0.66 -17.54 -8.98
N THR A 139 -1.56 -16.65 -8.56
CA THR A 139 -2.91 -17.05 -8.10
C THR A 139 -3.86 -17.38 -9.23
N GLY A 140 -3.53 -17.07 -10.49
CA GLY A 140 -4.31 -17.41 -11.66
C GLY A 140 -4.39 -16.29 -12.70
N GLU A 141 -5.21 -16.49 -13.74
CA GLU A 141 -5.38 -15.50 -14.82
C GLU A 141 -6.02 -14.18 -14.35
N ASN A 142 -6.88 -14.23 -13.33
CA ASN A 142 -7.54 -13.06 -12.77
C ASN A 142 -7.43 -13.09 -11.24
N PHE A 143 -7.38 -11.91 -10.62
CA PHE A 143 -7.40 -11.77 -9.17
C PHE A 143 -8.50 -10.82 -8.73
N ARG A 144 -8.88 -10.92 -7.47
CA ARG A 144 -9.96 -10.12 -6.90
C ARG A 144 -9.47 -9.22 -5.78
N LEU A 145 -9.95 -7.98 -5.79
CA LEU A 145 -9.77 -7.03 -4.70
C LEU A 145 -11.04 -6.97 -3.86
N LEU A 146 -10.87 -7.15 -2.55
CA LEU A 146 -11.94 -7.06 -1.58
C LEU A 146 -12.01 -5.63 -1.08
N ASP A 147 -13.20 -5.03 -1.15
CA ASP A 147 -13.43 -3.67 -0.67
C ASP A 147 -13.12 -3.57 0.82
N GLN A 148 -12.40 -2.53 1.19
CA GLN A 148 -12.16 -2.12 2.56
C GLN A 148 -12.80 -0.76 2.72
N SER A 149 -13.35 -0.44 3.85
CA SER A 149 -14.13 0.78 4.13
C SER A 149 -13.42 2.13 3.84
N GLN A 150 -12.30 2.12 3.14
CA GLN A 150 -11.52 3.29 2.73
C GLN A 150 -11.44 3.36 1.21
N GLU A 151 -11.64 4.53 0.68
CA GLU A 151 -11.61 4.82 -0.76
C GLU A 151 -10.24 4.44 -1.36
N ASN A 152 -10.26 3.71 -2.48
CA ASN A 152 -9.08 3.24 -3.21
C ASN A 152 -8.11 2.34 -2.42
N PHE A 153 -8.57 1.71 -1.35
CA PHE A 153 -7.77 0.82 -0.53
C PHE A 153 -8.45 -0.55 -0.40
N TYR A 154 -7.81 -1.57 -0.92
CA TYR A 154 -8.38 -2.90 -1.08
C TYR A 154 -7.48 -3.97 -0.47
N GLN A 155 -8.06 -5.07 -0.02
CA GLN A 155 -7.32 -6.27 0.34
C GLN A 155 -7.29 -7.22 -0.85
N VAL A 156 -6.12 -7.75 -1.21
CA VAL A 156 -6.01 -8.76 -2.26
C VAL A 156 -6.53 -10.10 -1.75
N GLU A 157 -7.49 -10.69 -2.47
CA GLU A 157 -8.06 -11.98 -2.10
C GLU A 157 -7.01 -13.08 -2.22
N ASN A 158 -6.92 -13.95 -1.22
CA ASN A 158 -6.01 -15.11 -1.17
C ASN A 158 -4.49 -14.81 -1.26
N ALA A 159 -4.07 -13.54 -1.33
CA ALA A 159 -2.67 -13.19 -1.33
C ALA A 159 -2.17 -12.92 0.10
N LYS A 160 -1.12 -13.68 0.52
CA LYS A 160 -0.48 -13.53 1.84
C LYS A 160 1.00 -13.82 1.74
N ILE A 161 1.81 -13.04 2.46
CA ILE A 161 3.21 -13.34 2.73
C ILE A 161 3.35 -13.79 4.18
N GLY A 162 3.55 -15.08 4.39
CA GLY A 162 3.51 -15.67 5.73
C GLY A 162 2.14 -15.47 6.39
N LYS A 163 2.08 -14.65 7.46
CA LYS A 163 0.84 -14.30 8.16
C LYS A 163 0.26 -12.94 7.76
N GLN A 164 0.98 -12.19 6.93
CA GLN A 164 0.60 -10.82 6.55
C GLN A 164 -0.32 -10.83 5.35
N LYS A 165 -1.33 -9.99 5.39
CA LYS A 165 -2.21 -9.71 4.26
C LYS A 165 -1.52 -8.77 3.28
N VAL A 166 -1.93 -8.87 2.01
CA VAL A 166 -1.52 -7.96 0.95
C VAL A 166 -2.65 -6.98 0.69
N TYR A 167 -2.30 -5.71 0.61
CA TYR A 167 -3.21 -4.63 0.27
C TYR A 167 -2.83 -4.01 -1.05
N ALA A 168 -3.81 -3.40 -1.71
CA ALA A 168 -3.66 -2.77 -3.00
C ALA A 168 -4.32 -1.40 -3.02
N THR A 169 -3.73 -0.50 -3.80
CA THR A 169 -4.34 0.76 -4.22
C THR A 169 -4.53 0.74 -5.71
N VAL A 170 -5.67 1.24 -6.20
CA VAL A 170 -6.02 1.22 -7.62
C VAL A 170 -6.09 2.64 -8.15
N HIS A 171 -5.40 2.90 -9.24
CA HIS A 171 -5.45 4.16 -9.97
C HIS A 171 -5.94 3.93 -11.39
N ASN A 172 -7.07 4.55 -11.73
CA ASN A 172 -7.66 4.44 -13.07
C ASN A 172 -6.81 5.20 -14.10
N MET A 173 -6.50 4.54 -15.20
CA MET A 173 -5.80 5.13 -16.32
C MET A 173 -6.81 5.61 -17.36
N ASN A 174 -6.81 6.89 -17.65
CA ASN A 174 -7.68 7.48 -18.65
C ASN A 174 -7.03 7.36 -20.05
N LEU A 175 -7.03 6.15 -20.62
CA LEU A 175 -6.45 5.90 -21.95
C LEU A 175 -7.33 6.44 -23.08
N TYR A 176 -8.62 6.58 -22.83
CA TYR A 176 -9.62 6.92 -23.82
C TYR A 176 -10.47 8.12 -23.41
N SER A 177 -10.86 8.95 -24.37
CA SER A 177 -11.84 9.99 -24.14
C SER A 177 -13.27 9.41 -24.21
N ASN A 178 -14.25 10.10 -23.61
CA ASN A 178 -15.65 9.64 -23.56
C ASN A 178 -16.35 9.49 -24.93
N HIS A 179 -15.69 9.93 -25.99
CA HIS A 179 -16.26 9.96 -27.36
C HIS A 179 -15.71 8.83 -28.26
N VAL A 180 -14.93 7.92 -27.71
CA VAL A 180 -14.33 6.84 -28.49
C VAL A 180 -15.06 5.51 -28.26
N PRO A 181 -14.99 4.58 -29.24
CA PRO A 181 -15.66 3.27 -29.15
C PRO A 181 -15.18 2.41 -27.98
N TYR A 182 -13.99 2.68 -27.44
CA TYR A 182 -13.31 1.86 -26.41
C TYR A 182 -13.43 2.42 -25.00
N LYS A 183 -14.30 3.39 -24.76
CA LYS A 183 -14.49 4.06 -23.46
C LYS A 183 -14.75 3.12 -22.29
N ASP A 184 -15.28 1.93 -22.58
CA ASP A 184 -15.63 0.93 -21.57
C ASP A 184 -14.46 -0.03 -21.24
N THR A 185 -13.29 0.18 -21.84
CA THR A 185 -12.07 -0.57 -21.50
C THR A 185 -11.30 0.20 -20.44
N HIS A 186 -11.34 -0.26 -19.21
CA HIS A 186 -10.72 0.41 -18.08
C HIS A 186 -9.38 -0.25 -17.72
N TRP A 187 -8.30 0.44 -18.02
CA TRP A 187 -6.97 0.05 -17.54
C TRP A 187 -6.68 0.73 -16.22
N VAL A 188 -6.02 0.01 -15.35
CA VAL A 188 -5.68 0.47 -14.01
C VAL A 188 -4.23 0.19 -13.69
N LEU A 189 -3.62 1.09 -12.94
CA LEU A 189 -2.34 0.86 -12.29
C LEU A 189 -2.62 0.49 -10.83
N ILE A 190 -2.09 -0.65 -10.39
CA ILE A 190 -2.29 -1.17 -9.05
C ILE A 190 -0.94 -1.21 -8.34
N GLY A 191 -0.87 -0.59 -7.18
CA GLY A 191 0.26 -0.70 -6.26
C GLY A 191 -0.05 -1.68 -5.14
N PHE A 192 0.87 -2.58 -4.83
CA PHE A 192 0.75 -3.58 -3.77
C PHE A 192 1.69 -3.30 -2.62
N GLU A 193 1.21 -3.51 -1.40
CA GLU A 193 1.97 -3.39 -0.17
C GLU A 193 1.52 -4.41 0.88
N THR A 194 2.40 -4.79 1.81
CA THR A 194 2.03 -5.66 2.92
C THR A 194 1.39 -4.89 4.06
N GLU A 195 0.57 -5.58 4.86
CA GLU A 195 -0.04 -5.05 6.08
C GLU A 195 0.99 -4.39 7.01
N ASN A 196 2.18 -4.99 7.13
CA ASN A 196 3.21 -4.48 8.02
C ASN A 196 3.88 -3.21 7.51
N ALA A 197 4.05 -3.08 6.20
CA ALA A 197 4.59 -1.88 5.59
C ALA A 197 3.65 -0.69 5.79
N ILE A 198 2.36 -0.90 5.62
CA ILE A 198 1.34 0.15 5.75
C ILE A 198 1.10 0.52 7.23
N PHE A 199 0.85 -0.47 8.08
CA PHE A 199 0.39 -0.24 9.45
C PHE A 199 1.48 -0.42 10.52
N GLY A 200 2.67 -0.93 10.15
CA GLY A 200 3.72 -1.28 11.09
C GLY A 200 4.25 -0.08 11.87
N ALA A 201 4.46 1.04 11.22
CA ALA A 201 4.92 2.28 11.87
C ALA A 201 3.89 2.77 12.91
N GLY A 202 2.61 2.80 12.54
CA GLY A 202 1.53 3.19 13.46
C GLY A 202 1.41 2.26 14.66
N ARG A 203 1.51 0.94 14.44
CA ARG A 203 1.47 -0.05 15.51
C ARG A 203 2.65 0.08 16.47
N ASN A 204 3.86 0.35 15.95
CA ASN A 204 5.05 0.56 16.76
C ASN A 204 4.94 1.82 17.62
N ILE A 205 4.43 2.92 17.06
CA ILE A 205 4.18 4.17 17.78
C ILE A 205 3.14 3.94 18.89
N PHE A 206 2.03 3.28 18.57
CA PHE A 206 0.99 2.97 19.55
C PHE A 206 1.52 2.11 20.71
N THR A 207 2.28 1.07 20.39
CA THR A 207 2.89 0.18 21.41
C THR A 207 3.88 0.94 22.29
N SER A 208 4.73 1.79 21.69
CA SER A 208 5.68 2.62 22.44
C SER A 208 4.97 3.58 23.38
N MET A 209 3.89 4.20 22.93
CA MET A 209 3.07 5.10 23.74
C MET A 209 2.41 4.36 24.92
N LEU A 210 1.89 3.17 24.68
CA LEU A 210 1.28 2.34 25.73
C LEU A 210 2.30 1.94 26.80
N VAL A 211 3.52 1.54 26.38
CA VAL A 211 4.60 1.22 27.28
C VAL A 211 5.02 2.45 28.10
N ALA A 212 5.15 3.61 27.48
CA ALA A 212 5.49 4.85 28.17
C ALA A 212 4.45 5.23 29.23
N VAL A 213 3.16 5.12 28.91
CA VAL A 213 2.07 5.36 29.87
C VAL A 213 2.13 4.36 31.05
N ALA A 214 2.33 3.07 30.76
CA ALA A 214 2.44 2.04 31.80
C ALA A 214 3.61 2.29 32.75
N LEU A 215 4.77 2.67 32.21
CA LEU A 215 5.95 3.05 33.01
C LEU A 215 5.69 4.31 33.83
N GLY A 216 5.00 5.31 33.27
CA GLY A 216 4.63 6.54 33.99
C GLY A 216 3.73 6.26 35.18
N VAL A 217 2.71 5.39 35.00
CA VAL A 217 1.82 4.97 36.08
C VAL A 217 2.59 4.20 37.16
N LEU A 218 3.46 3.26 36.76
CA LEU A 218 4.28 2.49 37.69
C LEU A 218 5.18 3.40 38.51
N PHE A 219 5.85 4.35 37.87
CA PHE A 219 6.71 5.35 38.54
C PHE A 219 5.90 6.22 39.52
N GLY A 220 4.72 6.66 39.10
CA GLY A 220 3.80 7.42 39.98
C GLY A 220 3.42 6.68 41.24
N VAL A 221 3.04 5.38 41.11
CA VAL A 221 2.70 4.52 42.25
C VAL A 221 3.89 4.32 43.18
N LEU A 222 5.09 4.10 42.64
CA LEU A 222 6.31 3.98 43.40
C LEU A 222 6.64 5.28 44.16
N MET A 223 6.53 6.44 43.54
CA MET A 223 6.77 7.75 44.19
C MET A 223 5.76 8.02 45.31
N VAL A 224 4.50 7.72 45.11
CA VAL A 224 3.46 7.79 46.16
C VAL A 224 3.82 6.86 47.31
N GLY A 225 4.22 5.63 47.06
CA GLY A 225 4.65 4.67 48.08
C GLY A 225 5.83 5.17 48.91
N ILE A 226 6.84 5.76 48.23
CA ILE A 226 8.04 6.38 48.90
C ILE A 226 7.60 7.58 49.75
N LEU A 227 6.79 8.49 49.21
CA LEU A 227 6.29 9.67 49.94
C LEU A 227 5.50 9.27 51.20
N VAL A 228 4.59 8.31 51.07
CA VAL A 228 3.83 7.81 52.25
C VAL A 228 4.74 7.14 53.24
N GLY A 229 5.71 6.35 52.81
CA GLY A 229 6.64 5.66 53.68
C GLY A 229 7.61 6.57 54.39
N SER A 230 8.21 7.55 53.66
CA SER A 230 9.29 8.38 54.18
C SER A 230 8.83 9.67 54.84
N VAL A 231 7.66 10.20 54.47
CA VAL A 231 7.18 11.49 55.00
C VAL A 231 5.93 11.37 55.82
N MET A 232 4.86 10.75 55.26
CA MET A 232 3.58 10.74 55.93
C MET A 232 3.54 9.84 57.21
N ARG A 233 4.21 8.68 57.15
CA ARG A 233 4.25 7.79 58.35
C ARG A 233 4.98 8.42 59.53
N PRO A 234 6.16 9.04 59.42
CA PRO A 234 6.80 9.76 60.46
C PRO A 234 5.94 10.89 61.05
N ILE A 235 5.31 11.70 60.18
CA ILE A 235 4.41 12.78 60.62
C ILE A 235 3.22 12.22 61.45
N ALA A 236 2.58 11.15 60.97
CA ALA A 236 1.49 10.52 61.66
C ALA A 236 1.91 10.00 63.07
N ARG A 237 3.11 9.38 63.16
CA ARG A 237 3.67 8.92 64.45
C ARG A 237 3.97 10.08 65.40
N LEU A 238 4.50 11.23 64.88
CA LEU A 238 4.72 12.43 65.69
C LEU A 238 3.39 12.94 66.26
N VAL A 239 2.32 13.03 65.45
CA VAL A 239 1.00 13.47 65.88
C VAL A 239 0.42 12.51 66.96
N ASP A 240 0.57 11.22 66.75
CA ASP A 240 0.09 10.22 67.72
C ASP A 240 0.89 10.29 69.04
N SER A 241 2.22 10.49 68.97
CA SER A 241 3.03 10.66 70.20
C SER A 241 2.63 11.89 70.98
N VAL A 242 2.39 13.04 70.35
CA VAL A 242 1.88 14.25 71.01
C VAL A 242 0.49 14.05 71.62
N ARG A 243 -0.39 13.30 70.99
CA ARG A 243 -1.71 12.96 71.52
C ARG A 243 -1.65 11.99 72.72
N GLY A 244 -0.64 11.12 72.76
CA GLY A 244 -0.42 10.17 73.84
C GLY A 244 0.10 10.83 75.15
N GLY A 245 0.33 12.13 75.12
CA GLY A 245 0.89 12.85 76.29
C GLY A 245 2.35 12.49 76.61
N VAL A 246 2.76 12.60 77.90
CA VAL A 246 4.14 12.43 78.32
C VAL A 246 4.73 11.08 77.94
N GLU A 247 3.99 10.01 78.13
CA GLU A 247 4.45 8.64 77.80
C GLU A 247 4.63 8.46 76.28
N GLY A 248 3.75 9.08 75.48
CA GLY A 248 3.83 9.00 74.02
C GLY A 248 5.05 9.77 73.44
N ILE A 249 5.40 10.90 74.03
CA ILE A 249 6.49 11.75 73.60
C ILE A 249 7.85 11.09 73.84
N HIS A 250 8.07 10.49 74.99
CA HIS A 250 9.32 9.79 75.32
C HIS A 250 9.51 8.48 74.53
N GLY A 251 8.46 7.94 73.95
CA GLY A 251 8.50 6.73 73.13
C GLY A 251 8.80 6.99 71.63
N PHE A 252 8.95 8.24 71.19
CA PHE A 252 9.18 8.56 69.77
C PHE A 252 10.65 8.30 69.37
N HIS A 253 10.84 7.50 68.35
CA HIS A 253 12.15 7.25 67.76
C HIS A 253 12.40 8.23 66.61
N LYS A 254 13.66 8.69 66.45
CA LYS A 254 14.06 9.62 65.41
C LYS A 254 13.54 9.18 64.02
N SER A 255 12.90 10.09 63.33
CA SER A 255 12.27 9.84 62.03
C SER A 255 13.28 9.83 60.87
N GLY A 256 14.48 10.40 61.09
CA GLY A 256 15.46 10.61 60.05
C GLY A 256 15.20 11.85 59.16
N ILE A 257 14.13 12.60 59.47
CA ILE A 257 13.79 13.87 58.81
C ILE A 257 14.09 14.97 59.85
N ARG A 258 15.07 15.81 59.58
CA ARG A 258 15.60 16.81 60.50
C ARG A 258 14.50 17.70 61.11
N GLU A 259 13.60 18.20 60.26
CA GLU A 259 12.51 19.09 60.65
C GLU A 259 11.51 18.41 61.60
N ILE A 260 11.22 17.14 61.41
CA ILE A 260 10.36 16.37 62.26
C ILE A 260 11.03 16.07 63.59
N ASP A 261 12.29 15.70 63.59
CA ASP A 261 13.09 15.43 64.76
C ASP A 261 13.33 16.71 65.62
N GLU A 262 13.50 17.90 65.00
CA GLU A 262 13.55 19.20 65.68
C GLU A 262 12.22 19.58 66.36
N ILE A 263 11.11 19.39 65.66
CA ILE A 263 9.75 19.63 66.23
C ILE A 263 9.53 18.74 67.43
N HIS A 264 9.88 17.44 67.32
CA HIS A 264 9.74 16.52 68.48
C HIS A 264 10.57 16.99 69.66
N ALA A 265 11.81 17.36 69.51
CA ALA A 265 12.69 17.86 70.58
C ALA A 265 12.12 19.09 71.27
N VAL A 266 11.52 20.02 70.52
CA VAL A 266 10.87 21.20 71.10
C VAL A 266 9.63 20.81 71.92
N VAL A 267 8.79 19.89 71.41
CA VAL A 267 7.62 19.45 72.12
C VAL A 267 7.98 18.68 73.39
N GLU A 268 9.02 17.86 73.35
CA GLU A 268 9.56 17.15 74.51
C GLU A 268 10.02 18.13 75.61
N THR A 269 10.81 19.15 75.26
CA THR A 269 11.33 20.21 76.19
C THR A 269 10.15 20.96 76.84
N LEU A 270 9.15 21.37 76.05
CA LEU A 270 7.94 22.07 76.57
C LEU A 270 7.09 21.20 77.51
N THR A 271 7.07 19.94 77.28
CA THR A 271 6.29 18.98 78.11
C THR A 271 6.98 18.76 79.46
N ASP A 272 8.30 18.66 79.44
CA ASP A 272 9.11 18.52 80.69
C ASP A 272 9.07 19.79 81.54
N GLU A 273 9.03 20.99 80.93
CA GLU A 273 8.85 22.23 81.65
C GLU A 273 7.50 22.40 82.34
N GLN A 274 6.50 21.82 81.85
CA GLN A 274 5.13 21.84 82.45
C GLN A 274 4.96 20.89 83.65
N GLN A 275 5.89 19.97 83.86
CA GLN A 275 5.87 19.03 85.00
C GLN A 275 6.70 19.49 86.22
N GLN A 276 7.45 20.53 86.10
CA GLN A 276 8.16 21.16 87.21
C GLN A 276 7.31 22.28 87.86
#